data_d45eb7eabbc977863ce5c18efcb7891c
#
_entry.id   d45eb7eabbc977863ce5c18efcb7891c
#
_cell.length_a   1.000
_cell.length_b   1.000
_cell.length_c   1.000
_cell.angle_alpha   90.00
_cell.angle_beta   90.00
_cell.angle_gamma   90.00
#
_symmetry.space_group_name_H-M   'P 1'
#
loop_
_entity.id
_entity.type
_entity.pdbx_description
1 polymer ?
#
loop_
_entity_poly.entity_id
_entity_poly.type
_entity_poly.pdbx_seq_one_letter_code
_entity_poly.pdbx_strand_id
1 'polypeptide(L)'
;MKYICSVCGYIYDESKQKTPFDQLPASWVCPLCGAAKSAFSPQGKKEEAVSSPVRPLEIDEDMQQLSAGELSALCSNLARGCEKQYKEEEAALFRQIADYFAAATPPVSDAGIDRLADLLQADLRQGYPAVSGSAQAAGDRGTQRVCVWGEKVTAILYSLLDRYRKEGPGFLRGTQIWVCSVCGFTYVGQTPPELCPVCKVPAWKFEKVEGRESA
;
A
#
# COMPACT_ATOMS: atom_id res chain seq x y z
N MET A 1 -12.01 -25.82 1.87
CA MET A 1 -10.62 -25.40 1.56
C MET A 1 -10.49 -23.91 1.82
N LYS A 2 -9.27 -23.37 1.97
CA LYS A 2 -9.08 -21.92 2.13
C LYS A 2 -8.16 -21.42 1.03
N TYR A 3 -8.51 -20.29 0.43
CA TYR A 3 -7.72 -19.61 -0.59
C TYR A 3 -7.33 -18.22 -0.09
N ILE A 4 -6.09 -17.84 -0.30
CA ILE A 4 -5.52 -16.58 0.21
C ILE A 4 -5.21 -15.69 -0.97
N CYS A 5 -5.70 -14.44 -0.93
CA CYS A 5 -5.35 -13.41 -1.88
C CYS A 5 -3.88 -13.01 -1.68
N SER A 6 -3.04 -13.14 -2.71
CA SER A 6 -1.63 -12.76 -2.66
C SER A 6 -1.43 -11.24 -2.48
N VAL A 7 -2.40 -10.43 -2.92
CA VAL A 7 -2.33 -8.96 -2.84
C VAL A 7 -2.62 -8.45 -1.43
N CYS A 8 -3.74 -8.84 -0.81
CA CYS A 8 -4.18 -8.26 0.47
C CYS A 8 -4.25 -9.25 1.64
N GLY A 9 -4.07 -10.54 1.38
CA GLY A 9 -4.18 -11.58 2.39
C GLY A 9 -5.62 -11.94 2.81
N TYR A 10 -6.64 -11.49 2.06
CA TYR A 10 -8.02 -11.92 2.28
C TYR A 10 -8.13 -13.44 2.15
N ILE A 11 -8.83 -14.09 3.08
CA ILE A 11 -9.03 -15.54 3.10
C ILE A 11 -10.45 -15.84 2.64
N TYR A 12 -10.57 -16.50 1.49
CA TYR A 12 -11.79 -17.13 1.06
C TYR A 12 -11.89 -18.50 1.71
N ASP A 13 -12.73 -18.65 2.71
CA ASP A 13 -12.93 -19.90 3.44
C ASP A 13 -14.20 -20.58 2.93
N GLU A 14 -14.05 -21.66 2.15
CA GLU A 14 -15.17 -22.40 1.55
C GLU A 14 -16.15 -22.92 2.59
N SER A 15 -15.72 -23.18 3.83
CA SER A 15 -16.62 -23.63 4.88
C SER A 15 -17.62 -22.55 5.33
N LYS A 16 -17.33 -21.31 5.03
CA LYS A 16 -18.15 -20.13 5.38
C LYS A 16 -18.86 -19.52 4.17
N GLN A 17 -18.60 -20.03 2.98
CA GLN A 17 -19.15 -19.51 1.72
C GLN A 17 -20.12 -20.53 1.11
N LYS A 18 -21.12 -20.03 0.39
CA LYS A 18 -22.11 -20.87 -0.29
C LYS A 18 -21.59 -21.53 -1.56
N THR A 19 -20.56 -20.94 -2.17
CA THR A 19 -20.02 -21.39 -3.45
C THR A 19 -18.58 -21.83 -3.28
N PRO A 20 -18.15 -22.98 -3.76
CA PRO A 20 -16.75 -23.38 -3.82
C PRO A 20 -15.93 -22.38 -4.64
N PHE A 21 -14.67 -22.15 -4.28
CA PHE A 21 -13.83 -21.17 -4.93
C PHE A 21 -13.67 -21.43 -6.44
N ASP A 22 -13.54 -22.67 -6.84
CA ASP A 22 -13.37 -23.06 -8.24
C ASP A 22 -14.61 -22.77 -9.09
N GLN A 23 -15.80 -22.76 -8.48
CA GLN A 23 -17.07 -22.45 -9.15
C GLN A 23 -17.36 -20.96 -9.26
N LEU A 24 -16.55 -20.10 -8.64
CA LEU A 24 -16.67 -18.66 -8.82
C LEU A 24 -16.39 -18.28 -10.27
N PRO A 25 -17.14 -17.32 -10.85
CA PRO A 25 -16.91 -16.87 -12.23
C PRO A 25 -15.50 -16.30 -12.40
N ALA A 26 -14.95 -16.34 -13.61
CA ALA A 26 -13.64 -15.79 -13.93
C ALA A 26 -13.57 -14.25 -13.66
N SER A 27 -14.71 -13.58 -13.74
CA SER A 27 -14.88 -12.16 -13.43
C SER A 27 -14.93 -11.84 -11.94
N TRP A 28 -14.94 -12.85 -11.07
CA TRP A 28 -14.97 -12.63 -9.63
C TRP A 28 -13.65 -11.97 -9.17
N VAL A 29 -13.78 -11.00 -8.28
CA VAL A 29 -12.66 -10.23 -7.74
C VAL A 29 -12.63 -10.30 -6.21
N CYS A 30 -11.47 -10.08 -5.65
CA CYS A 30 -11.30 -10.01 -4.21
C CYS A 30 -12.19 -8.91 -3.61
N PRO A 31 -13.05 -9.21 -2.62
CA PRO A 31 -13.95 -8.20 -2.03
C PRO A 31 -13.24 -7.10 -1.25
N LEU A 32 -11.97 -7.31 -0.86
CA LEU A 32 -11.19 -6.30 -0.12
C LEU A 32 -10.36 -5.40 -1.03
N CYS A 33 -9.68 -5.95 -2.04
CA CYS A 33 -8.74 -5.17 -2.86
C CYS A 33 -9.07 -5.17 -4.35
N GLY A 34 -10.11 -5.91 -4.78
CA GLY A 34 -10.49 -5.98 -6.18
C GLY A 34 -9.56 -6.81 -7.07
N ALA A 35 -8.53 -7.46 -6.51
CA ALA A 35 -7.64 -8.33 -7.29
C ALA A 35 -8.40 -9.48 -7.95
N ALA A 36 -7.99 -9.89 -9.13
CA ALA A 36 -8.62 -10.95 -9.89
C ALA A 36 -8.57 -12.31 -9.16
N LYS A 37 -9.48 -13.23 -9.51
CA LYS A 37 -9.51 -14.60 -8.97
C LYS A 37 -8.16 -15.30 -9.07
N SER A 38 -7.38 -15.05 -10.14
CA SER A 38 -6.04 -15.60 -10.36
C SER A 38 -4.99 -15.21 -9.31
N ALA A 39 -5.24 -14.16 -8.51
CA ALA A 39 -4.37 -13.75 -7.42
C ALA A 39 -4.59 -14.57 -6.13
N PHE A 40 -5.39 -15.64 -6.17
CA PHE A 40 -5.63 -16.49 -5.02
C PHE A 40 -4.90 -17.83 -5.15
N SER A 41 -4.24 -18.22 -4.06
CA SER A 41 -3.61 -19.53 -3.91
C SER A 41 -4.18 -20.32 -2.75
N PRO A 42 -4.23 -21.67 -2.82
CA PRO A 42 -4.66 -22.50 -1.72
C PRO A 42 -3.76 -22.31 -0.50
N GLN A 43 -4.35 -22.24 0.69
CA GLN A 43 -3.59 -22.15 1.94
C GLN A 43 -2.75 -23.43 2.11
N GLY A 44 -1.43 -23.23 2.24
CA GLY A 44 -0.47 -24.35 2.40
C GLY A 44 0.40 -24.63 1.17
N LYS A 45 0.10 -24.09 -0.01
CA LYS A 45 1.09 -24.01 -1.08
C LYS A 45 2.05 -22.87 -0.77
N LYS A 46 3.25 -23.18 -0.30
CA LYS A 46 4.37 -22.23 -0.42
C LYS A 46 4.59 -22.03 -1.91
N GLU A 47 4.29 -20.85 -2.41
CA GLU A 47 4.91 -20.42 -3.66
C GLU A 47 6.41 -20.45 -3.42
N GLU A 48 7.12 -21.29 -4.15
CA GLU A 48 8.55 -21.13 -4.31
C GLU A 48 8.70 -19.76 -4.97
N ALA A 49 9.07 -18.77 -4.15
CA ALA A 49 9.49 -17.49 -4.67
C ALA A 49 10.61 -17.80 -5.67
N VAL A 50 10.34 -17.56 -6.95
CA VAL A 50 11.37 -17.52 -7.97
C VAL A 50 12.27 -16.36 -7.55
N SER A 51 13.29 -16.69 -6.77
CA SER A 51 14.32 -15.75 -6.37
C SER A 51 15.19 -15.50 -7.60
N SER A 52 14.75 -14.58 -8.44
CA SER A 52 15.73 -13.90 -9.28
C SER A 52 16.80 -13.33 -8.36
N PRO A 53 18.08 -13.46 -8.66
CA PRO A 53 19.13 -12.90 -7.82
C PRO A 53 18.92 -11.39 -7.78
N VAL A 54 18.37 -10.93 -6.68
CA VAL A 54 18.19 -9.50 -6.42
C VAL A 54 19.58 -8.94 -6.19
N ARG A 55 20.06 -8.09 -7.09
CA ARG A 55 21.29 -7.34 -6.84
C ARG A 55 21.02 -6.39 -5.67
N PRO A 56 21.84 -6.43 -4.60
CA PRO A 56 21.77 -5.41 -3.56
C PRO A 56 21.90 -4.04 -4.21
N LEU A 57 21.14 -3.06 -3.73
CA LEU A 57 21.37 -1.67 -4.09
C LEU A 57 22.78 -1.31 -3.60
N GLU A 58 23.69 -1.00 -4.53
CA GLU A 58 24.90 -0.26 -4.19
C GLU A 58 24.41 1.14 -3.78
N ILE A 59 24.42 1.40 -2.48
CA ILE A 59 24.17 2.74 -1.94
C ILE A 59 25.47 3.49 -2.18
N ASP A 60 25.44 4.45 -3.11
CA ASP A 60 26.52 5.41 -3.26
C ASP A 60 26.70 6.13 -1.93
N GLU A 61 27.92 6.17 -1.38
CA GLU A 61 28.20 6.79 -0.07
C GLU A 61 27.92 8.30 -0.06
N ASP A 62 27.77 8.93 -1.23
CA ASP A 62 27.33 10.30 -1.37
C ASP A 62 25.83 10.41 -1.04
N MET A 63 25.53 11.08 0.06
CA MET A 63 24.16 11.41 0.45
C MET A 63 23.43 12.06 -0.72
N GLN A 64 22.49 11.34 -1.31
CA GLN A 64 21.68 11.84 -2.40
C GLN A 64 20.90 13.07 -1.93
N GLN A 65 21.04 14.17 -2.68
CA GLN A 65 20.30 15.39 -2.38
C GLN A 65 18.82 15.16 -2.66
N LEU A 66 18.00 15.09 -1.61
CA LEU A 66 16.56 14.91 -1.74
C LEU A 66 15.92 16.19 -2.30
N SER A 67 14.99 16.02 -3.20
CA SER A 67 14.13 17.10 -3.69
C SER A 67 13.21 17.63 -2.57
N ALA A 68 12.65 18.83 -2.75
CA ALA A 68 11.69 19.38 -1.79
C ALA A 68 10.49 18.44 -1.56
N GLY A 69 9.97 17.79 -2.62
CA GLY A 69 8.89 16.82 -2.50
C GLY A 69 9.26 15.59 -1.67
N GLU A 70 10.46 15.06 -1.86
CA GLU A 70 10.98 13.92 -1.08
C GLU A 70 11.22 14.31 0.38
N LEU A 71 11.73 15.51 0.66
CA LEU A 71 11.88 16.05 2.03
C LEU A 71 10.51 16.23 2.70
N SER A 72 9.51 16.72 1.98
CA SER A 72 8.14 16.83 2.47
C SER A 72 7.58 15.45 2.86
N ALA A 73 7.71 14.46 1.98
CA ALA A 73 7.25 13.10 2.24
C ALA A 73 7.97 12.46 3.44
N LEU A 74 9.30 12.63 3.52
CA LEU A 74 10.11 12.14 4.64
C LEU A 74 9.64 12.75 5.98
N CYS A 75 9.51 14.08 6.04
CA CYS A 75 9.08 14.77 7.26
C CYS A 75 7.64 14.41 7.65
N SER A 76 6.74 14.24 6.68
CA SER A 76 5.38 13.74 6.93
C SER A 76 5.39 12.34 7.57
N ASN A 77 6.24 11.44 7.08
CA ASN A 77 6.41 10.11 7.66
C ASN A 77 7.00 10.14 9.08
N LEU A 78 7.98 11.03 9.33
CA LEU A 78 8.55 11.24 10.65
C LEU A 78 7.50 11.79 11.64
N ALA A 79 6.67 12.74 11.19
CA ALA A 79 5.54 13.23 11.99
C ALA A 79 4.61 12.08 12.42
N ARG A 80 4.23 11.23 11.46
CA ARG A 80 3.40 10.05 11.74
C ARG A 80 4.08 9.05 12.69
N GLY A 81 5.39 8.90 12.58
CA GLY A 81 6.18 8.09 13.50
C GLY A 81 6.18 8.64 14.94
N CYS A 82 6.29 9.97 15.09
CA CYS A 82 6.23 10.66 16.37
C CYS A 82 4.83 10.54 17.01
N GLU A 83 3.76 10.73 16.25
CA GLU A 83 2.37 10.52 16.71
C GLU A 83 2.16 9.12 17.31
N LYS A 84 2.67 8.09 16.65
CA LYS A 84 2.58 6.70 17.13
C LYS A 84 3.38 6.46 18.43
N GLN A 85 4.34 7.31 18.72
CA GLN A 85 5.14 7.28 19.95
C GLN A 85 4.64 8.26 21.01
N TYR A 86 3.50 8.92 20.80
CA TYR A 86 2.93 9.95 21.67
C TYR A 86 3.85 11.16 21.87
N LYS A 87 4.62 11.51 20.84
CA LYS A 87 5.52 12.67 20.78
C LYS A 87 4.86 13.77 19.95
N GLU A 88 3.87 14.44 20.55
CA GLU A 88 2.99 15.35 19.81
C GLU A 88 3.72 16.63 19.37
N GLU A 89 4.64 17.16 20.20
CA GLU A 89 5.42 18.35 19.86
C GLU A 89 6.34 18.09 18.66
N GLU A 90 7.09 17.01 18.68
CA GLU A 90 7.96 16.64 17.55
C GLU A 90 7.15 16.33 16.29
N ALA A 91 5.98 15.70 16.45
CA ALA A 91 5.08 15.46 15.33
C ALA A 91 4.61 16.77 14.70
N ALA A 92 4.27 17.77 15.51
CA ALA A 92 3.84 19.10 15.03
C ALA A 92 4.97 19.82 14.29
N LEU A 93 6.21 19.75 14.79
CA LEU A 93 7.37 20.34 14.14
C LEU A 93 7.68 19.68 12.79
N PHE A 94 7.66 18.35 12.74
CA PHE A 94 7.85 17.65 11.48
C PHE A 94 6.74 17.93 10.46
N ARG A 95 5.49 18.15 10.88
CA ARG A 95 4.43 18.60 9.97
C ARG A 95 4.72 19.99 9.38
N GLN A 96 5.15 20.94 10.22
CA GLN A 96 5.52 22.27 9.73
C GLN A 96 6.64 22.22 8.70
N ILE A 97 7.66 21.39 8.92
CA ILE A 97 8.75 21.20 7.95
C ILE A 97 8.21 20.55 6.67
N ALA A 98 7.34 19.53 6.78
CA ALA A 98 6.72 18.88 5.63
C ALA A 98 5.91 19.86 4.80
N ASP A 99 5.10 20.71 5.43
CA ASP A 99 4.28 21.74 4.77
C ASP A 99 5.15 22.79 4.07
N TYR A 100 6.25 23.22 4.69
CA TYR A 100 7.21 24.13 4.09
C TYR A 100 7.77 23.57 2.79
N PHE A 101 8.26 22.34 2.79
CA PHE A 101 8.79 21.69 1.60
C PHE A 101 7.70 21.34 0.58
N ALA A 102 6.48 21.03 1.01
CA ALA A 102 5.35 20.83 0.10
C ALA A 102 5.05 22.12 -0.68
N ALA A 103 5.05 23.28 0.00
CA ALA A 103 4.85 24.57 -0.64
C ALA A 103 5.98 24.96 -1.60
N ALA A 104 7.20 24.50 -1.35
CA ALA A 104 8.36 24.71 -2.21
C ALA A 104 8.44 23.73 -3.39
N THR A 105 7.59 22.68 -3.41
CA THR A 105 7.59 21.66 -4.48
C THR A 105 6.85 22.19 -5.70
N PRO A 106 7.50 22.24 -6.88
CA PRO A 106 6.82 22.67 -8.09
C PRO A 106 5.74 21.67 -8.50
N PRO A 107 4.63 22.13 -9.08
CA PRO A 107 3.61 21.22 -9.60
C PRO A 107 4.18 20.34 -10.71
N VAL A 108 3.81 19.08 -10.70
CA VAL A 108 4.18 18.10 -11.74
C VAL A 108 3.20 18.21 -12.89
N SER A 109 3.69 18.52 -14.09
CA SER A 109 2.84 18.78 -15.28
C SER A 109 2.09 17.51 -15.77
N ASP A 110 2.65 16.32 -15.53
CA ASP A 110 2.12 15.04 -15.96
C ASP A 110 1.52 14.23 -14.78
N ALA A 111 1.14 14.91 -13.70
CA ALA A 111 0.49 14.29 -12.55
C ALA A 111 -0.86 13.70 -12.94
N GLY A 112 -0.89 12.40 -13.18
CA GLY A 112 -2.08 11.65 -13.57
C GLY A 112 -2.09 10.25 -13.00
N ILE A 113 -3.25 9.60 -13.10
CA ILE A 113 -3.46 8.24 -12.57
C ILE A 113 -2.54 7.24 -13.27
N ASP A 114 -2.29 7.39 -14.57
CA ASP A 114 -1.42 6.51 -15.34
C ASP A 114 0.01 6.59 -14.83
N ARG A 115 0.55 7.81 -14.69
CA ARG A 115 1.89 7.99 -14.14
C ARG A 115 2.03 7.46 -12.72
N LEU A 116 1.03 7.70 -11.88
CA LEU A 116 1.04 7.16 -10.52
C LEU A 116 1.03 5.63 -10.52
N ALA A 117 0.24 5.02 -11.39
CA ALA A 117 0.21 3.56 -11.52
C ALA A 117 1.56 3.00 -11.98
N ASP A 118 2.24 3.67 -12.94
CA ASP A 118 3.56 3.26 -13.41
C ASP A 118 4.62 3.35 -12.30
N LEU A 119 4.59 4.41 -11.49
CA LEU A 119 5.49 4.55 -10.33
C LEU A 119 5.26 3.45 -9.29
N LEU A 120 4.00 3.17 -8.93
CA LEU A 120 3.69 2.08 -8.01
C LEU A 120 4.13 0.71 -8.57
N GLN A 121 4.01 0.51 -9.88
CA GLN A 121 4.47 -0.71 -10.54
C GLN A 121 5.99 -0.83 -10.53
N ALA A 122 6.72 0.28 -10.70
CA ALA A 122 8.18 0.31 -10.60
C ALA A 122 8.64 -0.06 -9.18
N ASP A 123 7.99 0.48 -8.16
CA ASP A 123 8.26 0.13 -6.76
C ASP A 123 8.04 -1.36 -6.49
N LEU A 124 6.94 -1.93 -6.98
CA LEU A 124 6.63 -3.35 -6.80
C LEU A 124 7.62 -4.26 -7.52
N ARG A 125 8.09 -3.89 -8.72
CA ARG A 125 8.97 -4.73 -9.55
C ARG A 125 10.45 -4.57 -9.23
N GLN A 126 10.86 -3.40 -8.75
CA GLN A 126 12.26 -3.03 -8.57
C GLN A 126 12.57 -2.57 -7.16
N GLY A 127 11.82 -1.59 -6.64
CA GLY A 127 12.09 -0.95 -5.35
C GLY A 127 12.03 -1.95 -4.19
N TYR A 128 10.87 -2.55 -3.94
CA TYR A 128 10.72 -3.51 -2.83
C TYR A 128 11.63 -4.73 -2.94
N PRO A 129 11.80 -5.39 -4.10
CA PRO A 129 12.76 -6.48 -4.24
C PRO A 129 14.18 -6.07 -3.91
N ALA A 130 14.64 -4.90 -4.38
CA ALA A 130 15.99 -4.41 -4.16
C ALA A 130 16.26 -4.11 -2.67
N VAL A 131 15.36 -3.35 -2.01
CA VAL A 131 15.48 -3.03 -0.57
C VAL A 131 15.37 -4.30 0.28
N SER A 132 14.45 -5.20 -0.04
CA SER A 132 14.29 -6.47 0.68
C SER A 132 15.52 -7.36 0.55
N GLY A 133 16.15 -7.41 -0.65
CA GLY A 133 17.40 -8.15 -0.89
C GLY A 133 18.57 -7.58 -0.09
N SER A 134 18.73 -6.25 -0.07
CA SER A 134 19.76 -5.57 0.74
C SER A 134 19.54 -5.80 2.23
N ALA A 135 18.31 -5.69 2.71
CA ALA A 135 17.95 -5.95 4.11
C ALA A 135 18.22 -7.41 4.50
N GLN A 136 17.95 -8.36 3.60
CA GLN A 136 18.26 -9.78 3.82
C GLN A 136 19.76 -10.02 3.92
N ALA A 137 20.55 -9.44 3.01
CA ALA A 137 22.01 -9.54 3.02
C ALA A 137 22.63 -8.95 4.29
N ALA A 138 22.06 -7.84 4.78
CA ALA A 138 22.49 -7.18 6.03
C ALA A 138 21.94 -7.84 7.31
N GLY A 139 21.05 -8.83 7.21
CA GLY A 139 20.36 -9.40 8.37
C GLY A 139 19.38 -8.43 9.05
N ASP A 140 18.97 -7.35 8.39
CA ASP A 140 18.06 -6.33 8.92
C ASP A 140 16.61 -6.80 8.87
N ARG A 141 16.18 -7.43 9.96
CA ARG A 141 14.80 -7.91 10.14
C ARG A 141 13.77 -6.79 10.22
N GLY A 142 14.18 -5.60 10.67
CA GLY A 142 13.31 -4.42 10.77
C GLY A 142 12.88 -3.95 9.38
N THR A 143 13.84 -3.69 8.51
CA THR A 143 13.60 -3.29 7.12
C THR A 143 12.86 -4.38 6.34
N GLN A 144 13.20 -5.67 6.51
CA GLN A 144 12.43 -6.76 5.89
C GLN A 144 10.95 -6.72 6.26
N ARG A 145 10.63 -6.46 7.53
CA ARG A 145 9.23 -6.35 8.00
C ARG A 145 8.51 -5.14 7.40
N VAL A 146 9.19 -4.00 7.31
CA VAL A 146 8.64 -2.79 6.67
C VAL A 146 8.37 -3.04 5.19
N CYS A 147 9.29 -3.69 4.47
CA CYS A 147 9.10 -4.07 3.07
C CYS A 147 7.86 -4.95 2.87
N VAL A 148 7.66 -5.97 3.69
CA VAL A 148 6.48 -6.86 3.59
C VAL A 148 5.16 -6.10 3.74
N TRP A 149 5.09 -5.09 4.62
CA TRP A 149 3.88 -4.30 4.79
C TRP A 149 3.73 -3.26 3.69
N GLY A 150 4.81 -2.56 3.35
CA GLY A 150 4.82 -1.54 2.31
C GLY A 150 4.45 -2.11 0.95
N GLU A 151 5.06 -3.22 0.55
CA GLU A 151 4.77 -3.92 -0.70
C GLU A 151 3.28 -4.28 -0.81
N LYS A 152 2.67 -4.84 0.25
CA LYS A 152 1.24 -5.15 0.27
C LYS A 152 0.37 -3.90 0.09
N VAL A 153 0.71 -2.81 0.78
CA VAL A 153 -0.05 -1.55 0.66
C VAL A 153 0.08 -0.99 -0.74
N THR A 154 1.29 -0.97 -1.31
CA THR A 154 1.55 -0.50 -2.68
C THR A 154 0.82 -1.35 -3.71
N ALA A 155 0.82 -2.69 -3.56
CA ALA A 155 0.07 -3.59 -4.43
C ALA A 155 -1.44 -3.35 -4.39
N ILE A 156 -1.98 -3.03 -3.22
CA ILE A 156 -3.40 -2.69 -3.06
C ILE A 156 -3.71 -1.35 -3.74
N LEU A 157 -2.89 -0.34 -3.53
CA LEU A 157 -3.05 0.96 -4.19
C LEU A 157 -3.01 0.81 -5.72
N TYR A 158 -2.04 0.05 -6.24
CA TYR A 158 -1.98 -0.26 -7.67
C TYR A 158 -3.24 -0.97 -8.17
N SER A 159 -3.76 -1.96 -7.43
CA SER A 159 -5.00 -2.66 -7.78
C SER A 159 -6.23 -1.74 -7.80
N LEU A 160 -6.33 -0.81 -6.86
CA LEU A 160 -7.41 0.18 -6.82
C LEU A 160 -7.32 1.17 -7.99
N LEU A 161 -6.11 1.64 -8.34
CA LEU A 161 -5.90 2.50 -9.50
C LEU A 161 -6.22 1.79 -10.81
N ASP A 162 -5.80 0.53 -10.96
CA ASP A 162 -6.11 -0.28 -12.15
C ASP A 162 -7.63 -0.48 -12.31
N ARG A 163 -8.35 -0.70 -11.22
CA ARG A 163 -9.82 -0.73 -11.22
C ARG A 163 -10.42 0.62 -11.62
N TYR A 164 -9.93 1.71 -11.05
CA TYR A 164 -10.42 3.04 -11.42
C TYR A 164 -10.19 3.34 -12.91
N ARG A 165 -9.05 2.93 -13.46
CA ARG A 165 -8.75 3.07 -14.91
C ARG A 165 -9.75 2.29 -15.77
N LYS A 166 -10.16 1.10 -15.34
CA LYS A 166 -11.10 0.23 -16.08
C LYS A 166 -12.55 0.63 -15.90
N GLU A 167 -12.95 0.98 -14.69
CA GLU A 167 -14.35 1.24 -14.33
C GLU A 167 -14.71 2.74 -14.36
N GLY A 168 -13.70 3.61 -14.42
CA GLY A 168 -13.85 5.06 -14.38
C GLY A 168 -14.37 5.59 -13.04
N PRO A 169 -14.86 6.84 -13.00
CA PRO A 169 -15.41 7.47 -11.78
C PRO A 169 -16.58 6.70 -11.16
N GLY A 170 -17.22 5.83 -11.93
CA GLY A 170 -18.29 4.97 -11.45
C GLY A 170 -17.87 4.05 -10.31
N PHE A 171 -16.59 3.64 -10.29
CA PHE A 171 -16.00 2.82 -9.22
C PHE A 171 -16.14 3.44 -7.82
N LEU A 172 -16.07 4.76 -7.72
CA LEU A 172 -16.16 5.48 -6.44
C LEU A 172 -17.59 5.90 -6.09
N ARG A 173 -18.55 5.71 -6.98
CA ARG A 173 -19.91 6.18 -6.79
C ARG A 173 -20.60 5.43 -5.64
N GLY A 174 -21.09 6.18 -4.66
CA GLY A 174 -21.77 5.64 -3.48
C GLY A 174 -20.83 4.90 -2.51
N THR A 175 -19.52 5.06 -2.64
CA THR A 175 -18.53 4.49 -1.74
C THR A 175 -17.78 5.57 -0.98
N GLN A 176 -16.98 5.16 -0.02
CA GLN A 176 -16.08 5.99 0.77
C GLN A 176 -14.65 5.42 0.62
N ILE A 177 -13.66 6.27 0.77
CA ILE A 177 -12.26 5.84 0.81
C ILE A 177 -11.81 5.87 2.26
N TRP A 178 -11.29 4.76 2.74
CA TRP A 178 -10.81 4.58 4.10
C TRP A 178 -9.33 4.23 4.10
N VAL A 179 -8.55 4.86 4.95
CA VAL A 179 -7.11 4.60 5.09
C VAL A 179 -6.80 4.17 6.51
N CYS A 180 -6.14 3.03 6.65
CA CYS A 180 -5.65 2.57 7.95
C CYS A 180 -4.54 3.50 8.44
N SER A 181 -4.74 4.20 9.57
CA SER A 181 -3.77 5.13 10.15
C SER A 181 -2.46 4.47 10.60
N VAL A 182 -2.42 3.13 10.69
CA VAL A 182 -1.23 2.39 11.12
C VAL A 182 -0.34 1.96 9.96
N CYS A 183 -0.91 1.39 8.90
CA CYS A 183 -0.11 0.82 7.81
C CYS A 183 -0.38 1.44 6.43
N GLY A 184 -1.35 2.36 6.30
CA GLY A 184 -1.70 2.97 5.01
C GLY A 184 -2.59 2.10 4.11
N PHE A 185 -3.05 0.92 4.57
CA PHE A 185 -3.98 0.12 3.78
C PHE A 185 -5.21 0.94 3.40
N THR A 186 -5.49 1.01 2.11
CA THR A 186 -6.60 1.78 1.55
C THR A 186 -7.75 0.84 1.16
N TYR A 187 -8.94 1.20 1.57
CA TYR A 187 -10.16 0.45 1.30
C TYR A 187 -11.23 1.36 0.68
N VAL A 188 -11.91 0.88 -0.35
CA VAL A 188 -13.03 1.57 -0.99
C VAL A 188 -14.31 0.78 -0.71
N GLY A 189 -15.22 1.38 0.05
CA GLY A 189 -16.48 0.75 0.45
C GLY A 189 -17.27 1.63 1.41
N GLN A 190 -18.46 1.19 1.82
CA GLN A 190 -19.36 1.96 2.69
C GLN A 190 -18.79 2.13 4.11
N THR A 191 -18.21 1.05 4.65
CA THR A 191 -17.64 0.99 6.00
C THR A 191 -16.30 0.26 5.93
N PRO A 192 -15.32 0.62 6.76
CA PRO A 192 -14.04 -0.08 6.77
C PRO A 192 -14.21 -1.52 7.27
N PRO A 193 -13.28 -2.44 6.93
CA PRO A 193 -13.31 -3.80 7.43
C PRO A 193 -13.12 -3.82 8.96
N GLU A 194 -13.71 -4.80 9.65
CA GLU A 194 -13.59 -4.96 11.11
C GLU A 194 -12.14 -5.03 11.58
N LEU A 195 -11.29 -5.68 10.82
CA LEU A 195 -9.84 -5.77 11.05
C LEU A 195 -9.10 -5.42 9.78
N CYS A 196 -8.05 -4.61 9.91
CA CYS A 196 -7.15 -4.32 8.79
C CYS A 196 -6.52 -5.61 8.27
N PRO A 197 -6.65 -5.94 6.97
CA PRO A 197 -6.10 -7.18 6.43
C PRO A 197 -4.57 -7.23 6.45
N VAL A 198 -3.90 -6.07 6.50
CA VAL A 198 -2.44 -5.97 6.53
C VAL A 198 -1.89 -6.04 7.96
N CYS A 199 -2.30 -5.12 8.84
CA CYS A 199 -1.70 -4.98 10.18
C CYS A 199 -2.60 -5.46 11.34
N LYS A 200 -3.81 -5.95 11.03
CA LYS A 200 -4.76 -6.57 11.98
C LYS A 200 -5.32 -5.63 13.06
N VAL A 201 -5.17 -4.34 12.92
CA VAL A 201 -5.80 -3.37 13.83
C VAL A 201 -7.31 -3.27 13.57
N PRO A 202 -8.11 -2.91 14.60
CA PRO A 202 -9.57 -2.81 14.47
C PRO A 202 -10.02 -1.62 13.60
N ALA A 203 -11.29 -1.67 13.16
CA ALA A 203 -11.93 -0.70 12.26
C ALA A 203 -11.77 0.77 12.67
N TRP A 204 -11.79 1.08 13.96
CA TRP A 204 -11.65 2.45 14.47
C TRP A 204 -10.27 3.10 14.21
N LYS A 205 -9.30 2.33 13.72
CA LYS A 205 -8.01 2.84 13.22
C LYS A 205 -8.06 3.27 11.74
N PHE A 206 -9.21 3.20 11.11
CA PHE A 206 -9.39 3.70 9.77
C PHE A 206 -9.90 5.14 9.80
N GLU A 207 -9.26 5.99 9.01
CA GLU A 207 -9.65 7.37 8.78
C GLU A 207 -10.35 7.45 7.42
N LYS A 208 -11.48 8.15 7.37
CA LYS A 208 -12.15 8.46 6.12
C LYS A 208 -11.37 9.55 5.39
N VAL A 209 -11.11 9.34 4.12
CA VAL A 209 -10.53 10.38 3.27
C VAL A 209 -11.65 11.33 2.85
N GLU A 210 -11.60 12.56 3.33
CA GLU A 210 -12.43 13.63 2.85
C GLU A 210 -11.74 14.30 1.67
N GLY A 211 -12.48 14.46 0.55
CA GLY A 211 -11.95 15.13 -0.63
C GLY A 211 -11.54 16.56 -0.28
N ARG A 212 -10.45 17.06 -0.86
CA ARG A 212 -10.20 18.49 -0.84
C ARG A 212 -11.37 19.16 -1.58
N GLU A 213 -12.10 20.03 -0.91
CA GLU A 213 -12.99 20.94 -1.61
C GLU A 213 -12.13 21.70 -2.62
N SER A 214 -12.49 21.60 -3.90
CA SER A 214 -11.85 22.39 -4.94
C SER A 214 -12.08 23.87 -4.60
N ALA A 215 -11.04 24.55 -4.17
CA ALA A 215 -11.03 25.99 -4.00
C ALA A 215 -11.20 26.70 -5.33
#